data_3fcb9ba14eeb28f013f557960fd1a3b6
#
_entry.id   3fcb9ba14eeb28f013f557960fd1a3b6
#
_cell.length_a   1.000
_cell.length_b   1.000
_cell.length_c   1.000
_cell.angle_alpha   90.00
_cell.angle_beta   90.00
_cell.angle_gamma   90.00
#
_symmetry.space_group_name_H-M   'P 1'
#
loop_
_entity.id
_entity.type
_entity.pdbx_description
1 polymer ?
#
loop_
_entity_poly.entity_id
_entity_poly.type
_entity_poly.pdbx_seq_one_letter_code
_entity_poly.pdbx_strand_id
1 'polypeptide(L)'
;MKLADCVAEVEQQLQRAKLYFGHGTDNARDEAAWLVMAASGIDVGTFDGDWTQELSVQQLAETEKLVLERTRSRQPLAYILNSAWFAETEFYIDERAIVPRSHIGEWIPECFEPWLDPSGVQNVLDLCTGGGCIAVALALVLNRARFDAVDISTDALAVAAINARRHAVSDRIRLIQSDLFTALPGRRYDLILCNPPYVTDQLIDELPLEYSHEPEIAFSGGVDGLTIIRQVLAESRAHLTQRGLLVVEAGSAALAVENAWARVPFTWLMSANGESVVFVLSADELDTYGQSFV
;
A
#
# COMPACT_ATOMS: atom_id res chain seq x y z
N MET A 1 3.70 -2.70 35.80
CA MET A 1 2.73 -3.41 34.93
C MET A 1 3.51 -4.12 33.85
N LYS A 2 3.19 -5.37 33.55
CA LYS A 2 3.85 -6.12 32.48
C LYS A 2 3.36 -5.63 31.12
N LEU A 3 4.19 -5.81 30.08
CA LEU A 3 3.87 -5.45 28.70
C LEU A 3 2.54 -6.12 28.25
N ALA A 4 2.39 -7.43 28.49
CA ALA A 4 1.16 -8.15 28.13
C ALA A 4 -0.09 -7.62 28.83
N ASP A 5 0.01 -7.23 30.10
CA ASP A 5 -1.12 -6.69 30.87
C ASP A 5 -1.51 -5.32 30.31
N CYS A 6 -0.52 -4.48 29.99
CA CYS A 6 -0.74 -3.16 29.40
C CYS A 6 -1.43 -3.27 28.03
N VAL A 7 -0.97 -4.17 27.16
CA VAL A 7 -1.61 -4.43 25.85
C VAL A 7 -3.06 -4.85 26.03
N ALA A 8 -3.36 -5.74 26.99
CA ALA A 8 -4.72 -6.19 27.23
C ALA A 8 -5.66 -5.06 27.75
N GLU A 9 -5.12 -4.13 28.55
CA GLU A 9 -5.87 -2.95 29.01
C GLU A 9 -6.14 -1.98 27.85
N VAL A 10 -5.12 -1.73 27.01
CA VAL A 10 -5.25 -0.85 25.83
C VAL A 10 -6.22 -1.45 24.83
N GLU A 11 -6.15 -2.75 24.53
CA GLU A 11 -7.10 -3.44 23.67
C GLU A 11 -8.55 -3.17 24.09
N GLN A 12 -8.84 -3.32 25.38
CA GLN A 12 -10.19 -3.05 25.91
C GLN A 12 -10.61 -1.57 25.72
N GLN A 13 -9.66 -0.63 25.85
CA GLN A 13 -9.95 0.80 25.67
C GLN A 13 -10.29 1.10 24.21
N LEU A 14 -9.49 0.55 23.24
CA LEU A 14 -9.74 0.71 21.81
C LEU A 14 -11.07 0.10 21.38
N GLN A 15 -11.40 -1.10 21.90
CA GLN A 15 -12.70 -1.76 21.66
C GLN A 15 -13.89 -0.92 22.18
N ARG A 16 -13.77 -0.37 23.40
CA ARG A 16 -14.82 0.50 23.98
C ARG A 16 -15.04 1.77 23.18
N ALA A 17 -13.98 2.31 22.58
CA ALA A 17 -14.04 3.49 21.70
C ALA A 17 -14.68 3.17 20.34
N LYS A 18 -14.92 1.89 20.02
CA LYS A 18 -15.50 1.43 18.74
C LYS A 18 -14.74 2.01 17.55
N LEU A 19 -13.43 1.93 17.59
CA LEU A 19 -12.57 2.34 16.50
C LEU A 19 -12.66 1.33 15.33
N TYR A 20 -12.43 1.82 14.14
CA TYR A 20 -12.21 0.98 12.98
C TYR A 20 -10.71 0.66 12.88
N PHE A 21 -10.39 -0.60 12.56
CA PHE A 21 -9.04 -1.11 12.31
C PHE A 21 -8.94 -1.48 10.83
N GLY A 22 -7.83 -1.24 10.18
CA GLY A 22 -7.65 -1.45 8.72
C GLY A 22 -6.58 -0.52 8.16
N HIS A 23 -5.85 0.18 9.05
CA HIS A 23 -4.79 1.11 8.70
C HIS A 23 -3.44 0.60 9.23
N GLY A 24 -3.07 -0.64 8.81
CA GLY A 24 -1.85 -1.33 9.23
C GLY A 24 -2.06 -2.45 10.25
N THR A 25 -3.25 -2.54 10.84
CA THR A 25 -3.70 -3.65 11.69
C THR A 25 -5.17 -3.93 11.42
N ASP A 26 -5.63 -5.18 11.65
CA ASP A 26 -6.99 -5.61 11.35
C ASP A 26 -7.87 -5.74 12.60
N ASN A 27 -7.30 -5.53 13.78
CA ASN A 27 -8.01 -5.72 15.04
C ASN A 27 -7.41 -4.89 16.18
N ALA A 28 -8.21 -4.75 17.27
CA ALA A 28 -7.84 -3.96 18.44
C ALA A 28 -6.59 -4.49 19.17
N ARG A 29 -6.36 -5.81 19.16
CA ARG A 29 -5.26 -6.41 19.89
C ARG A 29 -3.92 -6.08 19.25
N ASP A 30 -3.83 -6.22 17.94
CA ASP A 30 -2.59 -5.94 17.21
C ASP A 30 -2.28 -4.44 17.21
N GLU A 31 -3.32 -3.58 17.09
CA GLU A 31 -3.14 -2.13 17.23
C GLU A 31 -2.71 -1.75 18.65
N ALA A 32 -3.27 -2.39 19.69
CA ALA A 32 -2.85 -2.18 21.08
C ALA A 32 -1.41 -2.61 21.31
N ALA A 33 -1.00 -3.75 20.78
CA ALA A 33 0.38 -4.23 20.86
C ALA A 33 1.34 -3.23 20.20
N TRP A 34 1.03 -2.81 18.99
CA TRP A 34 1.84 -1.83 18.26
C TRP A 34 1.94 -0.49 19.01
N LEU A 35 0.81 0.04 19.51
CA LEU A 35 0.77 1.28 20.28
C LEU A 35 1.64 1.21 21.53
N VAL A 36 1.48 0.13 22.34
CA VAL A 36 2.23 -0.03 23.60
C VAL A 36 3.72 -0.22 23.32
N MET A 37 4.09 -0.99 22.31
CA MET A 37 5.49 -1.18 21.91
C MET A 37 6.11 0.14 21.46
N ALA A 38 5.42 0.90 20.63
CA ALA A 38 5.87 2.23 20.19
C ALA A 38 6.05 3.20 21.37
N ALA A 39 5.07 3.27 22.30
CA ALA A 39 5.15 4.09 23.51
C ALA A 39 6.30 3.68 24.43
N SER A 40 6.67 2.41 24.37
CA SER A 40 7.75 1.82 25.21
C SER A 40 9.12 1.88 24.56
N GLY A 41 9.22 2.33 23.29
CA GLY A 41 10.47 2.32 22.53
C GLY A 41 10.94 0.91 22.16
N ILE A 42 10.01 -0.05 22.11
CA ILE A 42 10.26 -1.43 21.68
C ILE A 42 10.09 -1.50 20.17
N ASP A 43 11.15 -1.89 19.48
CA ASP A 43 11.10 -2.08 18.03
C ASP A 43 10.39 -3.40 17.70
N VAL A 44 9.27 -3.28 16.96
CA VAL A 44 8.44 -4.42 16.53
C VAL A 44 9.26 -5.41 15.71
N GLY A 45 10.15 -4.92 14.83
CA GLY A 45 10.95 -5.76 13.93
C GLY A 45 12.02 -6.59 14.62
N THR A 46 12.42 -6.20 15.84
CA THR A 46 13.48 -6.89 16.62
C THR A 46 12.99 -7.43 17.95
N PHE A 47 11.69 -7.38 18.22
CA PHE A 47 11.12 -7.85 19.48
C PHE A 47 11.31 -9.37 19.65
N ASP A 48 11.96 -9.76 20.76
CA ASP A 48 12.31 -11.16 21.05
C ASP A 48 11.15 -12.01 21.61
N GLY A 49 9.97 -11.40 21.81
CA GLY A 49 8.78 -12.07 22.34
C GLY A 49 8.69 -12.08 23.89
N ASP A 50 9.51 -11.30 24.59
CA ASP A 50 9.36 -11.18 26.06
C ASP A 50 8.22 -10.25 26.47
N TRP A 51 7.02 -10.78 26.49
CA TRP A 51 5.81 -10.10 26.96
C TRP A 51 5.75 -9.91 28.47
N THR A 52 6.70 -10.46 29.23
CA THR A 52 6.70 -10.39 30.70
C THR A 52 7.48 -9.21 31.23
N GLN A 53 8.21 -8.48 30.39
CA GLN A 53 8.97 -7.31 30.80
C GLN A 53 8.08 -6.25 31.46
N GLU A 54 8.62 -5.58 32.48
CA GLU A 54 7.89 -4.55 33.21
C GLU A 54 8.08 -3.18 32.57
N LEU A 55 6.97 -2.48 32.35
CA LEU A 55 6.97 -1.12 31.84
C LEU A 55 7.20 -0.12 32.97
N SER A 56 8.03 0.88 32.71
CA SER A 56 8.26 2.01 33.60
C SER A 56 7.05 2.93 33.67
N VAL A 57 7.00 3.78 34.70
CA VAL A 57 5.96 4.80 34.85
C VAL A 57 5.92 5.75 33.64
N GLN A 58 7.07 6.08 33.07
CA GLN A 58 7.15 6.95 31.90
C GLN A 58 6.57 6.29 30.65
N GLN A 59 6.86 5.01 30.40
CA GLN A 59 6.30 4.25 29.27
C GLN A 59 4.77 4.11 29.39
N LEU A 60 4.27 3.85 30.61
CA LEU A 60 2.83 3.80 30.86
C LEU A 60 2.15 5.16 30.62
N ALA A 61 2.77 6.26 31.01
CA ALA A 61 2.24 7.59 30.77
C ALA A 61 2.21 7.95 29.27
N GLU A 62 3.25 7.56 28.51
CA GLU A 62 3.26 7.76 27.06
C GLU A 62 2.22 6.86 26.35
N THR A 63 2.05 5.62 26.84
CA THR A 63 0.97 4.74 26.35
C THR A 63 -0.41 5.39 26.55
N GLU A 64 -0.69 5.89 27.75
CA GLU A 64 -1.97 6.56 28.05
C GLU A 64 -2.22 7.77 27.14
N LYS A 65 -1.18 8.57 26.89
CA LYS A 65 -1.24 9.72 25.99
C LYS A 65 -1.60 9.28 24.56
N LEU A 66 -0.93 8.27 23.99
CA LEU A 66 -1.21 7.76 22.65
C LEU A 66 -2.61 7.15 22.54
N VAL A 67 -3.05 6.38 23.53
CA VAL A 67 -4.41 5.85 23.60
C VAL A 67 -5.44 6.96 23.60
N LEU A 68 -5.21 8.03 24.37
CA LEU A 68 -6.10 9.17 24.44
C LEU A 68 -6.16 9.92 23.11
N GLU A 69 -5.02 10.10 22.46
CA GLU A 69 -4.93 10.71 21.14
C GLU A 69 -5.70 9.89 20.10
N ARG A 70 -5.41 8.59 20.00
CA ARG A 70 -6.05 7.67 19.07
C ARG A 70 -7.58 7.60 19.26
N THR A 71 -8.04 7.49 20.50
CA THR A 71 -9.47 7.35 20.80
C THR A 71 -10.27 8.64 20.62
N ARG A 72 -9.65 9.81 20.82
CA ARG A 72 -10.31 11.11 20.68
C ARG A 72 -10.30 11.62 19.23
N SER A 73 -9.15 11.57 18.58
CA SER A 73 -9.00 12.05 17.20
C SER A 73 -9.60 11.08 16.19
N ARG A 74 -9.63 9.78 16.49
CA ARG A 74 -9.89 8.68 15.57
C ARG A 74 -8.88 8.58 14.40
N GLN A 75 -7.82 9.38 14.44
CA GLN A 75 -6.74 9.33 13.45
C GLN A 75 -6.08 7.95 13.46
N PRO A 76 -5.80 7.34 12.30
CA PRO A 76 -5.05 6.08 12.23
C PRO A 76 -3.78 6.09 13.08
N LEU A 77 -3.51 4.99 13.78
CA LEU A 77 -2.31 4.89 14.63
C LEU A 77 -1.03 5.12 13.81
N ALA A 78 -1.00 4.67 12.56
CA ALA A 78 0.09 4.90 11.63
C ALA A 78 0.47 6.39 11.49
N TYR A 79 -0.51 7.29 11.43
CA TYR A 79 -0.26 8.73 11.34
C TYR A 79 0.19 9.32 12.68
N ILE A 80 -0.40 8.87 13.79
CA ILE A 80 0.01 9.31 15.12
C ILE A 80 1.49 8.97 15.38
N LEU A 81 1.93 7.78 14.91
CA LEU A 81 3.30 7.31 15.08
C LEU A 81 4.24 7.74 13.95
N ASN A 82 3.73 8.29 12.86
CA ASN A 82 4.44 8.50 11.60
C ASN A 82 5.20 7.26 11.12
N SER A 83 4.57 6.10 11.26
CA SER A 83 5.14 4.80 10.94
C SER A 83 4.06 3.86 10.42
N ALA A 84 4.38 3.05 9.43
CA ALA A 84 3.54 1.97 8.93
C ALA A 84 4.42 0.82 8.44
N TRP A 85 3.93 -0.41 8.53
CA TRP A 85 4.63 -1.59 8.04
C TRP A 85 4.03 -2.06 6.72
N PHE A 86 4.89 -2.38 5.74
CA PHE A 86 4.49 -2.90 4.45
C PHE A 86 5.59 -3.81 3.91
N ALA A 87 5.24 -5.03 3.44
CA ALA A 87 6.20 -6.01 2.93
C ALA A 87 7.43 -6.13 3.85
N GLU A 88 7.19 -6.37 5.16
CA GLU A 88 8.20 -6.53 6.23
C GLU A 88 9.14 -5.31 6.43
N THR A 89 8.79 -4.17 5.86
CA THR A 89 9.60 -2.95 5.91
C THR A 89 8.82 -1.82 6.58
N GLU A 90 9.46 -1.06 7.45
CA GLU A 90 8.87 0.09 8.12
C GLU A 90 9.00 1.36 7.27
N PHE A 91 7.89 2.07 7.03
CA PHE A 91 7.80 3.29 6.24
C PHE A 91 7.39 4.49 7.10
N TYR A 92 7.87 5.68 6.76
CA TYR A 92 7.30 6.92 7.23
C TYR A 92 5.96 7.17 6.53
N ILE A 93 4.97 7.62 7.28
CA ILE A 93 3.65 7.99 6.75
C ILE A 93 3.05 9.14 7.55
N ASP A 94 2.28 9.99 6.87
CA ASP A 94 1.41 11.01 7.43
C ASP A 94 0.20 11.25 6.51
N GLU A 95 -0.69 12.16 6.87
CA GLU A 95 -1.96 12.42 6.18
C GLU A 95 -1.85 12.88 4.71
N ARG A 96 -0.63 13.11 4.20
CA ARG A 96 -0.37 13.44 2.79
C ARG A 96 -0.45 12.24 1.85
N ALA A 97 -0.37 11.02 2.38
CA ALA A 97 -0.43 9.79 1.61
C ALA A 97 -1.23 8.72 2.34
N ILE A 98 -1.86 7.82 1.59
CA ILE A 98 -2.61 6.68 2.14
C ILE A 98 -1.70 5.77 2.97
N VAL A 99 -2.21 5.24 4.07
CA VAL A 99 -1.49 4.22 4.87
C VAL A 99 -1.24 2.98 4.00
N PRO A 100 0.01 2.49 3.89
CA PRO A 100 0.34 1.32 3.09
C PRO A 100 -0.45 0.07 3.51
N ARG A 101 -1.20 -0.51 2.54
CA ARG A 101 -2.03 -1.72 2.77
C ARG A 101 -2.31 -2.51 1.50
N SER A 102 -1.45 -2.41 0.49
CA SER A 102 -1.62 -3.08 -0.81
C SER A 102 -1.30 -4.58 -0.73
N HIS A 103 -2.18 -5.41 -1.33
CA HIS A 103 -1.93 -6.84 -1.52
C HIS A 103 -0.80 -7.14 -2.52
N ILE A 104 -0.38 -6.16 -3.34
CA ILE A 104 0.82 -6.28 -4.18
C ILE A 104 2.05 -6.59 -3.33
N GLY A 105 2.10 -6.11 -2.08
CA GLY A 105 3.19 -6.34 -1.14
C GLY A 105 3.51 -7.82 -0.89
N GLU A 106 2.50 -8.69 -0.94
CA GLU A 106 2.65 -10.12 -0.70
C GLU A 106 3.49 -10.83 -1.80
N TRP A 107 3.57 -10.23 -3.00
CA TRP A 107 4.27 -10.80 -4.15
C TRP A 107 5.64 -10.17 -4.40
N ILE A 108 6.02 -9.18 -3.60
CA ILE A 108 7.33 -8.53 -3.71
C ILE A 108 8.49 -9.49 -3.42
N PRO A 109 8.45 -10.38 -2.40
CA PRO A 109 9.56 -11.29 -2.12
C PRO A 109 9.90 -12.21 -3.30
N GLU A 110 8.87 -12.74 -3.99
CA GLU A 110 9.01 -13.61 -5.17
C GLU A 110 9.13 -12.83 -6.47
N CYS A 111 9.12 -11.49 -6.45
CA CYS A 111 9.22 -10.63 -7.63
C CYS A 111 8.26 -11.04 -8.77
N PHE A 112 7.06 -11.50 -8.43
CA PHE A 112 6.02 -11.93 -9.37
C PHE A 112 6.40 -13.16 -10.24
N GLU A 113 7.32 -14.02 -9.76
CA GLU A 113 7.52 -15.34 -10.40
C GLU A 113 6.21 -16.18 -10.29
N PRO A 114 5.89 -17.01 -11.30
CA PRO A 114 6.66 -17.31 -12.52
C PRO A 114 6.35 -16.39 -13.71
N TRP A 115 5.54 -15.36 -13.57
CA TRP A 115 5.13 -14.48 -14.69
C TRP A 115 6.23 -13.53 -15.15
N LEU A 116 7.20 -13.23 -14.26
CA LEU A 116 8.33 -12.35 -14.53
C LEU A 116 9.63 -13.07 -14.17
N ASP A 117 10.68 -12.89 -14.99
CA ASP A 117 12.05 -13.28 -14.63
C ASP A 117 12.73 -12.09 -13.94
N PRO A 118 12.96 -12.15 -12.62
CA PRO A 118 13.55 -11.03 -11.88
C PRO A 118 14.94 -10.63 -12.36
N SER A 119 15.69 -11.59 -12.92
CA SER A 119 17.07 -11.33 -13.40
C SER A 119 17.13 -10.41 -14.62
N GLY A 120 16.03 -10.35 -15.38
CA GLY A 120 15.88 -9.52 -16.58
C GLY A 120 15.32 -8.12 -16.33
N VAL A 121 14.81 -7.85 -15.12
CA VAL A 121 14.15 -6.58 -14.82
C VAL A 121 15.15 -5.45 -14.66
N GLN A 122 15.00 -4.42 -15.50
CA GLN A 122 15.84 -3.22 -15.48
C GLN A 122 15.06 -1.94 -15.16
N ASN A 123 13.84 -1.82 -15.67
CA ASN A 123 13.00 -0.63 -15.50
C ASN A 123 11.64 -1.01 -14.96
N VAL A 124 11.28 -0.41 -13.85
CA VAL A 124 10.00 -0.62 -13.14
C VAL A 124 9.24 0.70 -13.07
N LEU A 125 7.93 0.63 -13.26
CA LEU A 125 7.01 1.75 -13.05
C LEU A 125 6.05 1.39 -11.92
N ASP A 126 5.93 2.27 -10.95
CA ASP A 126 4.90 2.25 -9.90
C ASP A 126 3.96 3.43 -10.10
N LEU A 127 2.75 3.15 -10.57
CA LEU A 127 1.68 4.13 -10.79
C LEU A 127 0.81 4.27 -9.55
N CYS A 128 0.36 5.49 -9.26
CA CYS A 128 -0.35 5.81 -8.03
C CYS A 128 0.47 5.43 -6.80
N THR A 129 1.75 5.81 -6.82
CA THR A 129 2.76 5.32 -5.85
C THR A 129 2.48 5.73 -4.41
N GLY A 130 1.66 6.79 -4.18
CA GLY A 130 1.36 7.30 -2.85
C GLY A 130 2.64 7.64 -2.07
N GLY A 131 2.78 7.07 -0.87
CA GLY A 131 3.98 7.19 -0.04
C GLY A 131 5.21 6.41 -0.54
N GLY A 132 5.14 5.79 -1.73
CA GLY A 132 6.26 5.10 -2.37
C GLY A 132 6.55 3.70 -1.83
N CYS A 133 5.64 3.10 -1.07
CA CYS A 133 5.91 1.85 -0.37
C CYS A 133 6.18 0.67 -1.34
N ILE A 134 5.41 0.53 -2.44
CA ILE A 134 5.61 -0.53 -3.44
C ILE A 134 6.96 -0.33 -4.14
N ALA A 135 7.22 0.88 -4.67
CA ALA A 135 8.47 1.18 -5.37
C ALA A 135 9.70 0.96 -4.48
N VAL A 136 9.66 1.42 -3.22
CA VAL A 136 10.78 1.29 -2.28
C VAL A 136 10.98 -0.17 -1.88
N ALA A 137 9.92 -0.89 -1.47
CA ALA A 137 10.02 -2.29 -1.07
C ALA A 137 10.59 -3.15 -2.22
N LEU A 138 10.09 -2.94 -3.44
CA LEU A 138 10.59 -3.68 -4.60
C LEU A 138 12.03 -3.27 -4.97
N ALA A 139 12.42 -2.01 -4.76
CA ALA A 139 13.79 -1.56 -4.97
C ALA A 139 14.80 -2.20 -3.99
N LEU A 140 14.37 -2.62 -2.81
CA LEU A 140 15.20 -3.35 -1.86
C LEU A 140 15.49 -4.78 -2.35
N VAL A 141 14.55 -5.39 -3.06
CA VAL A 141 14.70 -6.75 -3.62
C VAL A 141 15.39 -6.70 -4.99
N LEU A 142 14.91 -5.89 -5.93
CA LEU A 142 15.47 -5.70 -7.27
C LEU A 142 16.61 -4.65 -7.26
N ASN A 143 17.74 -4.99 -6.67
CA ASN A 143 18.84 -4.07 -6.37
C ASN A 143 19.55 -3.47 -7.60
N ARG A 144 19.29 -3.96 -8.83
CA ARG A 144 19.86 -3.46 -10.10
C ARG A 144 18.87 -2.65 -10.92
N ALA A 145 17.57 -2.76 -10.62
CA ALA A 145 16.53 -2.09 -11.36
C ALA A 145 16.46 -0.58 -11.03
N ARG A 146 15.96 0.19 -11.97
CA ARG A 146 15.58 1.60 -11.82
C ARG A 146 14.08 1.73 -11.80
N PHE A 147 13.60 2.66 -11.01
CA PHE A 147 12.18 2.85 -10.75
C PHE A 147 11.75 4.26 -11.14
N ASP A 148 10.63 4.35 -11.83
CA ASP A 148 9.82 5.56 -11.92
C ASP A 148 8.62 5.36 -11.00
N ALA A 149 8.48 6.21 -9.99
CA ALA A 149 7.37 6.21 -9.05
C ALA A 149 6.52 7.45 -9.33
N VAL A 150 5.29 7.24 -9.73
CA VAL A 150 4.40 8.25 -10.31
C VAL A 150 3.19 8.46 -9.43
N ASP A 151 2.88 9.71 -9.13
CA ASP A 151 1.63 10.11 -8.49
C ASP A 151 1.18 11.47 -9.02
N ILE A 152 -0.12 11.72 -8.98
CA ILE A 152 -0.69 13.02 -9.31
C ILE A 152 -0.48 14.02 -8.15
N SER A 153 -0.38 13.52 -6.92
CA SER A 153 -0.21 14.29 -5.68
C SER A 153 1.27 14.59 -5.40
N THR A 154 1.63 15.87 -5.41
CA THR A 154 2.97 16.31 -4.97
C THR A 154 3.22 16.03 -3.49
N ASP A 155 2.16 16.03 -2.67
CA ASP A 155 2.24 15.79 -1.24
C ASP A 155 2.55 14.32 -0.95
N ALA A 156 1.91 13.39 -1.67
CA ALA A 156 2.24 11.98 -1.61
C ALA A 156 3.69 11.72 -2.07
N LEU A 157 4.13 12.35 -3.18
CA LEU A 157 5.52 12.25 -3.64
C LEU A 157 6.53 12.82 -2.63
N ALA A 158 6.15 13.80 -1.82
CA ALA A 158 7.01 14.28 -0.74
C ALA A 158 7.21 13.22 0.36
N VAL A 159 6.18 12.45 0.68
CA VAL A 159 6.28 11.27 1.58
C VAL A 159 7.14 10.18 0.94
N ALA A 160 6.91 9.86 -0.34
CA ALA A 160 7.72 8.89 -1.09
C ALA A 160 9.22 9.27 -1.10
N ALA A 161 9.53 10.57 -1.21
CA ALA A 161 10.91 11.06 -1.13
C ALA A 161 11.54 10.84 0.26
N ILE A 162 10.78 10.93 1.34
CA ILE A 162 11.26 10.61 2.69
C ILE A 162 11.61 9.12 2.75
N ASN A 163 10.70 8.25 2.28
CA ASN A 163 10.87 6.80 2.29
C ASN A 163 12.05 6.34 1.43
N ALA A 164 12.18 6.86 0.21
CA ALA A 164 13.32 6.54 -0.66
C ALA A 164 14.67 6.90 -0.02
N ARG A 165 14.74 8.02 0.72
CA ARG A 165 15.94 8.40 1.48
C ARG A 165 16.17 7.51 2.69
N ARG A 166 15.11 7.23 3.49
CA ARG A 166 15.18 6.39 4.69
C ARG A 166 15.76 5.01 4.37
N HIS A 167 15.39 4.46 3.22
CA HIS A 167 15.83 3.13 2.77
C HIS A 167 17.05 3.15 1.82
N ALA A 168 17.70 4.31 1.65
CA ALA A 168 18.90 4.47 0.81
C ALA A 168 18.75 3.99 -0.63
N VAL A 169 17.56 4.19 -1.25
CA VAL A 169 17.25 3.82 -2.65
C VAL A 169 16.96 5.02 -3.55
N SER A 170 17.17 6.24 -3.07
CA SER A 170 16.87 7.48 -3.82
C SER A 170 17.63 7.63 -5.13
N ASP A 171 18.78 6.99 -5.27
CA ASP A 171 19.58 6.99 -6.51
C ASP A 171 18.98 6.12 -7.62
N ARG A 172 18.06 5.23 -7.28
CA ARG A 172 17.39 4.31 -8.19
C ARG A 172 15.91 4.61 -8.40
N ILE A 173 15.30 5.44 -7.54
CA ILE A 173 13.88 5.80 -7.65
C ILE A 173 13.76 7.26 -8.09
N ARG A 174 13.13 7.49 -9.24
CA ARG A 174 12.76 8.80 -9.71
C ARG A 174 11.28 9.06 -9.43
N LEU A 175 11.00 10.08 -8.65
CA LEU A 175 9.65 10.53 -8.34
C LEU A 175 9.16 11.49 -9.43
N ILE A 176 7.96 11.26 -9.98
CA ILE A 176 7.42 11.99 -11.10
C ILE A 176 5.98 12.38 -10.80
N GLN A 177 5.70 13.68 -10.79
CA GLN A 177 4.31 14.14 -10.77
C GLN A 177 3.70 13.94 -12.16
N SER A 178 2.65 13.13 -12.24
CA SER A 178 1.94 12.84 -13.48
C SER A 178 0.55 12.30 -13.21
N ASP A 179 -0.38 12.63 -14.09
CA ASP A 179 -1.60 11.86 -14.24
C ASP A 179 -1.25 10.62 -15.10
N LEU A 180 -1.14 9.48 -14.41
CA LEU A 180 -0.71 8.19 -14.97
C LEU A 180 0.50 8.33 -15.91
N PHE A 181 0.35 7.94 -17.18
CA PHE A 181 1.41 7.87 -18.18
C PHE A 181 1.76 9.21 -18.84
N THR A 182 1.01 10.28 -18.58
CA THR A 182 1.10 11.56 -19.31
C THR A 182 2.51 12.16 -19.37
N ALA A 183 3.29 12.06 -18.29
CA ALA A 183 4.66 12.56 -18.23
C ALA A 183 5.72 11.52 -18.65
N LEU A 184 5.32 10.39 -19.23
CA LEU A 184 6.20 9.27 -19.56
C LEU A 184 6.29 8.96 -21.07
N PRO A 185 6.30 9.92 -21.98
CA PRO A 185 6.27 9.63 -23.42
C PRO A 185 7.47 8.79 -23.85
N GLY A 186 7.19 7.68 -24.57
CA GLY A 186 8.20 6.79 -25.16
C GLY A 186 8.98 5.93 -24.15
N ARG A 187 8.66 5.96 -22.87
CA ARG A 187 9.28 5.10 -21.85
C ARG A 187 8.68 3.71 -21.90
N ARG A 188 9.52 2.71 -21.65
CA ARG A 188 9.13 1.31 -21.57
C ARG A 188 9.71 0.65 -20.33
N TYR A 189 8.88 -0.22 -19.74
CA TYR A 189 9.14 -0.87 -18.46
C TYR A 189 9.02 -2.39 -18.60
N ASP A 190 9.80 -3.10 -17.82
CA ASP A 190 9.73 -4.55 -17.71
C ASP A 190 8.63 -4.98 -16.74
N LEU A 191 8.30 -4.09 -15.79
CA LEU A 191 7.24 -4.28 -14.80
C LEU A 191 6.52 -2.95 -14.60
N ILE A 192 5.20 -2.96 -14.71
CA ILE A 192 4.31 -1.86 -14.32
C ILE A 192 3.43 -2.36 -13.17
N LEU A 193 3.46 -1.65 -12.04
CA LEU A 193 2.59 -1.90 -10.90
C LEU A 193 1.63 -0.72 -10.76
N CYS A 194 0.43 -1.01 -10.30
CA CYS A 194 -0.55 0.01 -9.99
C CYS A 194 -1.48 -0.48 -8.86
N ASN A 195 -1.50 0.26 -7.76
CA ASN A 195 -2.60 0.20 -6.80
C ASN A 195 -3.43 1.49 -6.95
N PRO A 196 -4.38 1.54 -7.89
CA PRO A 196 -5.16 2.74 -8.19
C PRO A 196 -6.25 2.95 -7.14
N PRO A 197 -6.83 4.15 -7.04
CA PRO A 197 -8.11 4.33 -6.36
C PRO A 197 -9.20 3.51 -7.09
N TYR A 198 -9.88 2.63 -6.35
CA TYR A 198 -10.89 1.70 -6.87
C TYR A 198 -12.21 1.69 -6.06
N VAL A 199 -12.33 2.52 -5.04
CA VAL A 199 -13.55 2.62 -4.25
C VAL A 199 -14.60 3.41 -5.04
N THR A 200 -15.83 2.90 -5.12
CA THR A 200 -16.92 3.62 -5.80
C THR A 200 -17.32 4.86 -5.01
N ASP A 201 -17.77 5.91 -5.70
CA ASP A 201 -18.21 7.16 -5.05
C ASP A 201 -19.27 6.90 -3.97
N GLN A 202 -20.17 5.94 -4.17
CA GLN A 202 -21.17 5.56 -3.18
C GLN A 202 -20.55 4.96 -1.91
N LEU A 203 -19.54 4.11 -2.05
CA LEU A 203 -18.90 3.45 -0.89
C LEU A 203 -18.02 4.41 -0.10
N ILE A 204 -17.51 5.49 -0.71
CA ILE A 204 -16.72 6.50 0.00
C ILE A 204 -17.53 7.14 1.12
N ASP A 205 -18.81 7.45 0.87
CA ASP A 205 -19.71 8.04 1.89
C ASP A 205 -20.01 7.08 3.07
N GLU A 206 -19.80 5.78 2.87
CA GLU A 206 -20.05 4.74 3.88
C GLU A 206 -18.78 4.32 4.64
N LEU A 207 -17.60 4.87 4.27
CA LEU A 207 -16.36 4.55 4.94
C LEU A 207 -16.36 4.96 6.41
N PRO A 208 -15.73 4.18 7.30
CA PRO A 208 -15.51 4.56 8.70
C PRO A 208 -14.83 5.91 8.85
N LEU A 209 -15.08 6.59 9.97
CA LEU A 209 -14.55 7.93 10.25
C LEU A 209 -13.02 8.02 10.16
N GLU A 210 -12.32 6.94 10.45
CA GLU A 210 -10.86 6.85 10.38
C GLU A 210 -10.33 7.16 8.99
N TYR A 211 -11.08 6.81 7.93
CA TYR A 211 -10.72 7.09 6.54
C TYR A 211 -10.78 8.59 6.18
N SER A 212 -11.52 9.39 6.94
CA SER A 212 -11.58 10.85 6.70
C SER A 212 -10.24 11.58 6.98
N HIS A 213 -9.28 10.90 7.60
CA HIS A 213 -7.94 11.41 7.82
C HIS A 213 -6.99 11.14 6.65
N GLU A 214 -7.39 10.28 5.71
CA GLU A 214 -6.59 9.96 4.54
C GLU A 214 -7.00 10.82 3.32
N PRO A 215 -6.11 11.03 2.33
CA PRO A 215 -6.46 11.81 1.14
C PRO A 215 -7.59 11.15 0.34
N GLU A 216 -8.70 11.85 0.11
CA GLU A 216 -9.87 11.34 -0.63
C GLU A 216 -9.50 10.86 -2.05
N ILE A 217 -8.55 11.55 -2.70
CA ILE A 217 -8.04 11.19 -4.03
C ILE A 217 -7.47 9.77 -4.09
N ALA A 218 -7.05 9.20 -2.96
CA ALA A 218 -6.50 7.85 -2.88
C ALA A 218 -7.59 6.76 -2.92
N PHE A 219 -8.87 7.12 -2.86
CA PHE A 219 -9.98 6.17 -2.83
C PHE A 219 -10.83 6.19 -4.09
N SER A 220 -11.15 7.40 -4.62
CA SER A 220 -12.19 7.58 -5.64
C SER A 220 -11.81 6.91 -6.97
N GLY A 221 -12.42 5.75 -7.22
CA GLY A 221 -12.40 5.04 -8.49
C GLY A 221 -13.54 5.46 -9.44
N GLY A 222 -14.35 6.46 -9.06
CA GLY A 222 -15.53 6.91 -9.79
C GLY A 222 -16.76 6.04 -9.52
N VAL A 223 -17.77 6.16 -10.39
CA VAL A 223 -19.10 5.56 -10.18
C VAL A 223 -19.05 4.02 -10.02
N ASP A 224 -18.17 3.35 -10.73
CA ASP A 224 -18.05 1.88 -10.75
C ASP A 224 -16.70 1.34 -10.23
N GLY A 225 -15.84 2.23 -9.73
CA GLY A 225 -14.51 1.85 -9.22
C GLY A 225 -13.47 1.57 -10.32
N LEU A 226 -13.82 1.74 -11.59
CA LEU A 226 -12.98 1.33 -12.72
C LEU A 226 -12.32 2.49 -13.47
N THR A 227 -12.54 3.74 -13.08
CA THR A 227 -12.09 4.91 -13.87
C THR A 227 -10.58 4.86 -14.15
N ILE A 228 -9.77 4.65 -13.14
CA ILE A 228 -8.31 4.61 -13.30
C ILE A 228 -7.85 3.27 -13.88
N ILE A 229 -8.48 2.15 -13.47
CA ILE A 229 -8.18 0.82 -14.00
C ILE A 229 -8.36 0.78 -15.53
N ARG A 230 -9.43 1.40 -16.06
CA ARG A 230 -9.64 1.51 -17.53
C ARG A 230 -8.49 2.21 -18.24
N GLN A 231 -8.05 3.35 -17.70
CA GLN A 231 -6.94 4.12 -18.29
C GLN A 231 -5.63 3.31 -18.24
N VAL A 232 -5.35 2.67 -17.10
CA VAL A 232 -4.17 1.82 -16.94
C VAL A 232 -4.18 0.68 -17.95
N LEU A 233 -5.29 -0.03 -18.13
CA LEU A 233 -5.42 -1.12 -19.10
C LEU A 233 -5.28 -0.64 -20.54
N ALA A 234 -5.87 0.51 -20.88
CA ALA A 234 -5.82 1.06 -22.24
C ALA A 234 -4.41 1.53 -22.65
N GLU A 235 -3.62 2.06 -21.70
CA GLU A 235 -2.36 2.72 -22.01
C GLU A 235 -1.12 1.85 -21.71
N SER A 236 -1.20 0.87 -20.78
CA SER A 236 -0.05 0.10 -20.29
C SER A 236 0.76 -0.55 -21.41
N ARG A 237 0.08 -1.10 -22.43
CA ARG A 237 0.79 -1.82 -23.50
C ARG A 237 1.80 -0.94 -24.24
N ALA A 238 1.49 0.33 -24.43
CA ALA A 238 2.42 1.28 -25.04
C ALA A 238 3.67 1.55 -24.20
N HIS A 239 3.60 1.25 -22.91
CA HIS A 239 4.65 1.47 -21.92
C HIS A 239 5.33 0.17 -21.43
N LEU A 240 4.96 -0.99 -21.91
CA LEU A 240 5.63 -2.25 -21.60
C LEU A 240 6.67 -2.63 -22.66
N THR A 241 7.74 -3.27 -22.22
CA THR A 241 8.64 -4.02 -23.10
C THR A 241 7.88 -5.23 -23.68
N GLN A 242 8.50 -5.94 -24.63
CA GLN A 242 7.87 -7.14 -25.23
C GLN A 242 7.58 -8.26 -24.22
N ARG A 243 8.37 -8.36 -23.15
CA ARG A 243 8.20 -9.35 -22.07
C ARG A 243 7.73 -8.73 -20.78
N GLY A 244 7.22 -7.49 -20.87
CA GLY A 244 6.78 -6.76 -19.69
C GLY A 244 5.52 -7.34 -19.07
N LEU A 245 5.38 -7.11 -17.78
CA LEU A 245 4.23 -7.53 -16.96
C LEU A 245 3.53 -6.30 -16.39
N LEU A 246 2.20 -6.30 -16.46
CA LEU A 246 1.34 -5.37 -15.74
C LEU A 246 0.77 -6.07 -14.51
N VAL A 247 0.87 -5.45 -13.35
CA VAL A 247 0.29 -5.90 -12.07
C VAL A 247 -0.63 -4.81 -11.55
N VAL A 248 -1.89 -5.11 -11.34
CA VAL A 248 -2.89 -4.13 -10.89
C VAL A 248 -3.68 -4.68 -9.70
N GLU A 249 -3.75 -3.91 -8.65
CA GLU A 249 -4.71 -4.15 -7.57
C GLU A 249 -6.07 -3.55 -7.95
N ALA A 250 -7.10 -4.36 -7.89
CA ALA A 250 -8.48 -3.96 -8.14
C ALA A 250 -9.30 -3.86 -6.85
N GLY A 251 -8.81 -4.45 -5.76
CA GLY A 251 -9.46 -4.42 -4.46
C GLY A 251 -10.94 -4.75 -4.51
N SER A 252 -11.79 -3.90 -3.95
CA SER A 252 -13.25 -4.06 -3.96
C SER A 252 -13.88 -4.03 -5.36
N ALA A 253 -13.18 -3.53 -6.39
CA ALA A 253 -13.65 -3.50 -7.77
C ALA A 253 -13.32 -4.78 -8.56
N ALA A 254 -12.70 -5.82 -7.97
CA ALA A 254 -12.29 -7.03 -8.69
C ALA A 254 -13.43 -7.68 -9.49
N LEU A 255 -14.61 -7.85 -8.88
CA LEU A 255 -15.78 -8.38 -9.58
C LEU A 255 -16.26 -7.45 -10.72
N ALA A 256 -16.13 -6.14 -10.56
CA ALA A 256 -16.47 -5.18 -11.60
C ALA A 256 -15.50 -5.28 -12.79
N VAL A 257 -14.20 -5.52 -12.53
CA VAL A 257 -13.19 -5.82 -13.56
C VAL A 257 -13.58 -7.06 -14.37
N GLU A 258 -13.89 -8.18 -13.71
CA GLU A 258 -14.30 -9.42 -14.39
C GLU A 258 -15.54 -9.23 -15.25
N ASN A 259 -16.54 -8.51 -14.75
CA ASN A 259 -17.78 -8.26 -15.47
C ASN A 259 -17.57 -7.31 -16.66
N ALA A 260 -16.76 -6.27 -16.51
CA ALA A 260 -16.51 -5.29 -17.57
C ALA A 260 -15.74 -5.92 -18.75
N TRP A 261 -14.84 -6.84 -18.46
CA TRP A 261 -13.97 -7.48 -19.46
C TRP A 261 -14.03 -9.01 -19.40
N ALA A 262 -15.22 -9.57 -19.42
CA ALA A 262 -15.47 -11.03 -19.25
C ALA A 262 -14.77 -11.94 -20.28
N ARG A 263 -14.22 -11.39 -21.37
CA ARG A 263 -13.45 -12.13 -22.39
C ARG A 263 -11.94 -12.11 -22.16
N VAL A 264 -11.47 -11.28 -21.22
CA VAL A 264 -10.04 -11.16 -20.90
C VAL A 264 -9.71 -12.20 -19.81
N PRO A 265 -8.76 -13.11 -20.04
CA PRO A 265 -8.38 -14.12 -19.07
C PRO A 265 -7.40 -13.54 -18.04
N PHE A 266 -7.90 -12.66 -17.15
CA PHE A 266 -7.07 -12.12 -16.07
C PHE A 266 -6.50 -13.26 -15.22
N THR A 267 -5.20 -13.22 -14.97
CA THR A 267 -4.57 -14.08 -13.96
C THR A 267 -4.65 -13.38 -12.60
N TRP A 268 -5.56 -13.85 -11.77
CA TRP A 268 -5.72 -13.33 -10.41
C TRP A 268 -4.72 -13.98 -9.45
N LEU A 269 -4.03 -13.15 -8.69
CA LEU A 269 -3.12 -13.58 -7.65
C LEU A 269 -3.91 -13.75 -6.35
N MET A 270 -3.76 -14.91 -5.71
CA MET A 270 -4.44 -15.22 -4.45
C MET A 270 -3.57 -14.74 -3.29
N SER A 271 -4.09 -13.85 -2.47
CA SER A 271 -3.44 -13.39 -1.24
C SER A 271 -3.45 -14.46 -0.14
N ALA A 272 -2.65 -14.26 0.90
CA ALA A 272 -2.54 -15.18 2.03
C ALA A 272 -3.88 -15.39 2.78
N ASN A 273 -4.77 -14.39 2.76
CA ASN A 273 -6.12 -14.48 3.34
C ASN A 273 -7.16 -15.11 2.38
N GLY A 274 -6.75 -15.52 1.16
CA GLY A 274 -7.61 -16.20 0.18
C GLY A 274 -8.40 -15.25 -0.73
N GLU A 275 -8.09 -13.94 -0.71
CA GLU A 275 -8.70 -12.96 -1.62
C GLU A 275 -7.95 -12.92 -2.95
N SER A 276 -8.67 -12.71 -4.04
CA SER A 276 -8.13 -12.55 -5.39
C SER A 276 -8.46 -11.15 -5.89
N VAL A 277 -7.66 -10.19 -5.47
CA VAL A 277 -7.90 -8.75 -5.71
C VAL A 277 -6.78 -8.07 -6.50
N VAL A 278 -5.70 -8.80 -6.79
CA VAL A 278 -4.60 -8.37 -7.66
C VAL A 278 -4.59 -9.23 -8.91
N PHE A 279 -4.47 -8.62 -10.08
CA PHE A 279 -4.33 -9.37 -11.33
C PHE A 279 -3.04 -9.01 -12.06
N VAL A 280 -2.61 -9.93 -12.90
CA VAL A 280 -1.49 -9.72 -13.82
C VAL A 280 -1.93 -9.93 -15.27
N LEU A 281 -1.31 -9.16 -16.17
CA LEU A 281 -1.40 -9.31 -17.61
C LEU A 281 -0.02 -9.12 -18.24
N SER A 282 0.38 -10.07 -19.09
CA SER A 282 1.58 -9.95 -19.90
C SER A 282 1.40 -8.96 -21.07
N ALA A 283 2.50 -8.48 -21.63
CA ALA A 283 2.46 -7.64 -22.83
C ALA A 283 1.75 -8.35 -24.00
N ASP A 284 1.90 -9.66 -24.15
CA ASP A 284 1.27 -10.46 -25.21
C ASP A 284 -0.27 -10.54 -25.01
N GLU A 285 -0.74 -10.66 -23.77
CA GLU A 285 -2.16 -10.62 -23.44
C GLU A 285 -2.75 -9.23 -23.70
N LEU A 286 -2.03 -8.18 -23.32
CA LEU A 286 -2.44 -6.81 -23.64
C LEU A 286 -2.47 -6.52 -25.15
N ASP A 287 -1.57 -7.11 -25.96
CA ASP A 287 -1.66 -7.06 -27.42
C ASP A 287 -2.90 -7.79 -27.96
N THR A 288 -3.22 -8.94 -27.37
CA THR A 288 -4.34 -9.79 -27.80
C THR A 288 -5.69 -9.15 -27.46
N TYR A 289 -5.82 -8.59 -26.27
CA TYR A 289 -7.10 -8.09 -25.74
C TYR A 289 -7.18 -6.56 -25.70
N GLY A 290 -6.18 -5.82 -26.15
CA GLY A 290 -6.09 -4.36 -26.03
C GLY A 290 -7.30 -3.60 -26.59
N GLN A 291 -7.93 -4.12 -27.66
CA GLN A 291 -9.16 -3.55 -28.22
C GLN A 291 -10.37 -3.64 -27.28
N SER A 292 -10.32 -4.49 -26.28
CA SER A 292 -11.40 -4.62 -25.28
C SER A 292 -11.32 -3.54 -24.20
N PHE A 293 -10.21 -2.83 -24.10
CA PHE A 293 -9.95 -1.81 -23.07
C PHE A 293 -10.22 -0.36 -23.55
N VAL A 294 -10.57 -0.18 -24.81
CA VAL A 294 -10.80 1.13 -25.46
C VAL A 294 -12.29 1.48 -25.52
#